data_c7a0314c4958b455079cfcbb252f8c48
#
_entry.id   c7a0314c4958b455079cfcbb252f8c48
#
_cell.length_a   1.000
_cell.length_b   1.000
_cell.length_c   1.000
_cell.angle_alpha   90.00
_cell.angle_beta   90.00
_cell.angle_gamma   90.00
#
_symmetry.space_group_name_H-M   'P 1'
#
loop_
_entity.id
_entity.type
_entity.pdbx_description
1 polymer ?
#
loop_
_entity_poly.entity_id
_entity_poly.type
_entity_poly.pdbx_seq_one_letter_code
_entity_poly.pdbx_strand_id
1 'polypeptide(L)'
;MDLKSGYPYWAVKNGLMAAFPSLENDIACEVAVIGGGITGALIAHELSTHGHEVAVIEQRDVGWGSTAASTALLQYEIDTHMVDLAKDYGEDNAALAYRACAKAIPMLQALAAQVKDVDFARMHSLYYASRRWNVPAMRDEFAMRARHGFDMEWLERGEVRERFGFDAPAAILSSLAARIDPYRMAYRLLARVEKNGGTVHDRTAIKTLDTTPRGVSLRTDSGATIRAKHVVLAAGYANQHWLKQRVAKNRSSYAFITDPIDAEALGPLRDTMMWESARPYLYLRSTGDGRLLVGGEDDAVDIPARRDRRVEKKARILQKKVASLFPGLKIKPAFSWAGTFAETEDGLPFFGPHAQHGKRIHFAMAYGGNGITYSMIGAGLILALIERRKHPLSTLFSFDRIA
;
A
#
# COMPACT_ATOMS: atom_id res chain seq x y z
N MET A 1 -6.67 15.53 7.20
CA MET A 1 -5.91 14.61 8.10
C MET A 1 -4.45 14.63 7.69
N ASP A 2 -3.51 14.74 8.62
CA ASP A 2 -2.08 14.62 8.32
C ASP A 2 -1.66 13.16 8.46
N LEU A 3 -1.31 12.53 7.32
CA LEU A 3 -1.05 11.10 7.21
C LEU A 3 0.43 10.71 7.40
N LYS A 4 1.31 11.67 7.60
CA LYS A 4 2.74 11.43 7.75
C LYS A 4 3.40 12.47 8.64
N SER A 5 4.59 12.15 9.13
CA SER A 5 5.44 13.09 9.88
C SER A 5 6.89 13.02 9.43
N GLY A 6 7.65 14.01 9.84
CA GLY A 6 9.06 14.11 9.49
C GLY A 6 9.27 14.32 8.00
N TYR A 7 10.40 13.85 7.51
CA TYR A 7 10.79 13.91 6.10
C TYR A 7 10.79 12.50 5.52
N PRO A 8 9.66 12.02 4.94
CA PRO A 8 9.62 10.73 4.29
C PRO A 8 10.63 10.67 3.15
N TYR A 9 11.42 9.62 3.12
CA TYR A 9 12.57 9.51 2.24
C TYR A 9 12.25 9.74 0.76
N TRP A 10 11.13 9.22 0.27
CA TRP A 10 10.81 9.33 -1.15
C TRP A 10 10.61 10.76 -1.62
N ALA A 11 9.95 11.58 -0.80
CA ALA A 11 9.78 13.00 -1.09
C ALA A 11 11.10 13.78 -1.02
N VAL A 12 11.99 13.43 -0.09
CA VAL A 12 13.33 14.03 0.01
C VAL A 12 14.21 13.61 -1.17
N LYS A 13 14.21 12.32 -1.52
CA LYS A 13 15.02 11.77 -2.63
C LYS A 13 14.62 12.36 -3.97
N ASN A 14 13.33 12.51 -4.23
CA ASN A 14 12.80 12.84 -5.54
C ASN A 14 12.43 14.32 -5.72
N GLY A 15 12.25 15.05 -4.62
CA GLY A 15 11.71 16.41 -4.67
C GLY A 15 10.29 16.49 -5.22
N LEU A 16 9.86 17.65 -5.66
CA LEU A 16 8.61 17.84 -6.40
C LEU A 16 8.87 17.48 -7.87
N MET A 17 8.40 16.32 -8.31
CA MET A 17 8.69 15.80 -9.65
C MET A 17 7.92 16.52 -10.76
N ALA A 18 6.71 17.01 -10.47
CA ALA A 18 5.87 17.81 -11.33
C ALA A 18 4.90 18.64 -10.48
N ALA A 19 4.51 19.79 -10.95
CA ALA A 19 3.40 20.58 -10.42
C ALA A 19 2.23 20.50 -11.40
N PHE A 20 1.05 20.14 -10.90
CA PHE A 20 -0.17 20.14 -11.68
C PHE A 20 -0.97 21.42 -11.37
N PRO A 21 -1.79 21.93 -12.30
CA PRO A 21 -2.60 23.11 -12.02
C PRO A 21 -3.65 22.84 -10.94
N SER A 22 -3.92 23.83 -10.10
CA SER A 22 -5.12 23.80 -9.28
C SER A 22 -6.38 23.96 -10.13
N LEU A 23 -7.52 23.42 -9.69
CA LEU A 23 -8.77 23.54 -10.41
C LEU A 23 -9.43 24.90 -10.10
N GLU A 24 -9.45 25.78 -11.07
CA GLU A 24 -10.04 27.13 -10.94
C GLU A 24 -11.42 27.24 -11.58
N ASN A 25 -11.74 26.42 -12.57
CA ASN A 25 -12.98 26.48 -13.34
C ASN A 25 -13.80 25.20 -13.21
N ASP A 26 -15.11 25.31 -13.48
CA ASP A 26 -16.00 24.15 -13.57
C ASP A 26 -15.52 23.18 -14.66
N ILE A 27 -15.54 21.88 -14.33
CA ILE A 27 -15.24 20.82 -15.28
C ILE A 27 -16.31 19.74 -15.29
N ALA A 28 -16.36 18.99 -16.39
CA ALA A 28 -17.11 17.76 -16.49
C ALA A 28 -16.20 16.64 -16.94
N CYS A 29 -16.40 15.42 -16.41
CA CYS A 29 -15.66 14.23 -16.79
C CYS A 29 -16.53 12.98 -16.66
N GLU A 30 -16.06 11.86 -17.16
CA GLU A 30 -16.73 10.59 -16.94
C GLU A 30 -16.45 10.08 -15.51
N VAL A 31 -15.20 10.07 -15.09
CA VAL A 31 -14.80 9.58 -13.77
C VAL A 31 -13.91 10.61 -13.07
N ALA A 32 -14.32 11.09 -11.91
CA ALA A 32 -13.51 11.88 -11.02
C ALA A 32 -12.84 10.97 -9.98
N VAL A 33 -11.51 10.97 -9.93
CA VAL A 33 -10.71 10.22 -8.94
C VAL A 33 -10.21 11.20 -7.88
N ILE A 34 -10.64 11.01 -6.64
CA ILE A 34 -10.31 11.90 -5.52
C ILE A 34 -9.16 11.29 -4.73
N GLY A 35 -7.98 11.89 -4.89
CA GLY A 35 -6.71 11.47 -4.31
C GLY A 35 -5.66 11.14 -5.37
N GLY A 36 -4.55 11.87 -5.36
CA GLY A 36 -3.38 11.71 -6.26
C GLY A 36 -2.26 10.87 -5.66
N GLY A 37 -2.56 10.00 -4.70
CA GLY A 37 -1.62 9.00 -4.18
C GLY A 37 -1.50 7.78 -5.10
N ILE A 38 -0.70 6.78 -4.69
CA ILE A 38 -0.46 5.57 -5.50
C ILE A 38 -1.76 4.84 -5.87
N THR A 39 -2.76 4.78 -4.97
CA THR A 39 -4.06 4.15 -5.22
C THR A 39 -4.82 4.87 -6.32
N GLY A 40 -4.96 6.21 -6.20
CA GLY A 40 -5.64 7.01 -7.22
C GLY A 40 -4.91 7.02 -8.55
N ALA A 41 -3.58 7.05 -8.54
CA ALA A 41 -2.75 7.01 -9.74
C ALA A 41 -2.91 5.68 -10.51
N LEU A 42 -2.92 4.53 -9.81
CA LEU A 42 -3.15 3.22 -10.43
C LEU A 42 -4.55 3.11 -11.02
N ILE A 43 -5.58 3.55 -10.30
CA ILE A 43 -6.97 3.53 -10.76
C ILE A 43 -7.17 4.47 -11.94
N ALA A 44 -6.68 5.70 -11.86
CA ALA A 44 -6.80 6.68 -12.94
C ALA A 44 -6.08 6.23 -14.21
N HIS A 45 -4.89 5.63 -14.05
CA HIS A 45 -4.17 5.05 -15.18
C HIS A 45 -4.95 3.92 -15.84
N GLU A 46 -5.48 2.97 -15.06
CA GLU A 46 -6.27 1.84 -15.57
C GLU A 46 -7.48 2.35 -16.34
N LEU A 47 -8.25 3.28 -15.75
CA LEU A 47 -9.42 3.87 -16.39
C LEU A 47 -9.08 4.63 -17.68
N SER A 48 -8.05 5.48 -17.66
CA SER A 48 -7.65 6.26 -18.85
C SER A 48 -7.11 5.38 -19.98
N THR A 49 -6.44 4.27 -19.64
CA THR A 49 -5.95 3.29 -20.63
C THR A 49 -7.09 2.55 -21.32
N HIS A 50 -8.23 2.43 -20.63
CA HIS A 50 -9.47 1.83 -21.20
C HIS A 50 -10.42 2.86 -21.82
N GLY A 51 -9.95 4.09 -22.06
CA GLY A 51 -10.68 5.10 -22.82
C GLY A 51 -11.69 5.93 -22.01
N HIS A 52 -11.70 5.82 -20.67
CA HIS A 52 -12.52 6.68 -19.83
C HIS A 52 -11.92 8.08 -19.72
N GLU A 53 -12.76 9.10 -19.75
CA GLU A 53 -12.38 10.49 -19.48
C GLU A 53 -12.20 10.68 -17.96
N VAL A 54 -10.96 10.83 -17.50
CA VAL A 54 -10.60 10.85 -16.07
C VAL A 54 -10.11 12.23 -15.66
N ALA A 55 -10.61 12.73 -14.52
CA ALA A 55 -10.05 13.88 -13.81
C ALA A 55 -9.57 13.43 -12.42
N VAL A 56 -8.28 13.61 -12.11
CA VAL A 56 -7.70 13.33 -10.79
C VAL A 56 -7.62 14.61 -9.99
N ILE A 57 -8.14 14.58 -8.75
CA ILE A 57 -8.20 15.74 -7.86
C ILE A 57 -7.46 15.42 -6.56
N GLU A 58 -6.40 16.16 -6.27
CA GLU A 58 -5.60 15.98 -5.07
C GLU A 58 -5.61 17.27 -4.23
N GLN A 59 -5.86 17.12 -2.93
CA GLN A 59 -5.95 18.27 -2.01
C GLN A 59 -4.60 18.96 -1.70
N ARG A 60 -3.51 18.24 -1.91
CA ARG A 60 -2.12 18.71 -1.70
C ARG A 60 -1.31 18.44 -2.96
N ASP A 61 0.01 18.39 -2.83
CA ASP A 61 0.84 17.89 -3.92
C ASP A 61 0.63 16.38 -4.10
N VAL A 62 0.73 15.91 -5.34
CA VAL A 62 0.61 14.49 -5.69
C VAL A 62 1.59 13.64 -4.87
N GLY A 63 1.12 12.49 -4.43
CA GLY A 63 1.94 11.54 -3.68
C GLY A 63 2.29 11.95 -2.25
N TRP A 64 1.94 13.16 -1.80
CA TRP A 64 2.38 13.74 -0.54
C TRP A 64 1.79 13.11 0.73
N GLY A 65 0.80 12.23 0.61
CA GLY A 65 0.18 11.51 1.72
C GLY A 65 0.97 10.27 2.14
N SER A 66 0.24 9.19 2.41
CA SER A 66 0.81 7.87 2.80
C SER A 66 1.72 7.27 1.73
N THR A 67 1.59 7.68 0.46
CA THR A 67 2.49 7.26 -0.62
C THR A 67 3.93 7.66 -0.34
N ALA A 68 4.18 8.91 0.08
CA ALA A 68 5.51 9.37 0.44
C ALA A 68 6.07 8.68 1.70
N ALA A 69 5.20 8.23 2.60
CA ALA A 69 5.58 7.57 3.85
C ALA A 69 5.66 6.05 3.74
N SER A 70 5.24 5.46 2.62
CA SER A 70 5.20 4.00 2.44
C SER A 70 6.61 3.41 2.44
N THR A 71 6.78 2.25 3.09
CA THR A 71 8.00 1.45 3.00
C THR A 71 8.05 0.60 1.74
N ALA A 72 6.89 0.43 1.08
CA ALA A 72 6.72 -0.20 -0.23
C ALA A 72 7.39 -1.59 -0.33
N LEU A 73 7.13 -2.44 0.67
CA LEU A 73 7.34 -3.87 0.55
C LEU A 73 6.18 -4.44 -0.28
N LEU A 74 6.47 -4.91 -1.48
CA LEU A 74 5.48 -5.54 -2.35
C LEU A 74 5.53 -7.04 -2.13
N GLN A 75 4.56 -7.55 -1.40
CA GLN A 75 4.44 -8.97 -1.07
C GLN A 75 3.01 -9.45 -1.30
N TYR A 76 2.83 -10.75 -1.49
CA TYR A 76 1.49 -11.33 -1.65
C TYR A 76 0.91 -11.79 -0.31
N GLU A 77 1.73 -11.97 0.68
CA GLU A 77 1.32 -12.36 2.03
C GLU A 77 0.46 -11.26 2.64
N ILE A 78 -0.72 -11.64 3.07
CA ILE A 78 -1.68 -10.75 3.75
C ILE A 78 -1.36 -10.76 5.25
N ASP A 79 -1.58 -9.65 5.95
CA ASP A 79 -1.35 -9.55 7.40
C ASP A 79 -2.15 -10.58 8.21
N THR A 80 -3.34 -10.95 7.73
CA THR A 80 -4.14 -12.06 8.23
C THR A 80 -3.76 -13.32 7.49
N HIS A 81 -3.33 -14.35 8.21
CA HIS A 81 -2.94 -15.61 7.61
C HIS A 81 -4.07 -16.23 6.77
N MET A 82 -3.69 -16.94 5.72
CA MET A 82 -4.65 -17.65 4.84
C MET A 82 -5.49 -18.65 5.64
N VAL A 83 -4.91 -19.27 6.66
CA VAL A 83 -5.60 -20.17 7.61
C VAL A 83 -6.71 -19.43 8.35
N ASP A 84 -6.49 -18.20 8.77
CA ASP A 84 -7.48 -17.42 9.52
C ASP A 84 -8.55 -16.85 8.58
N LEU A 85 -8.16 -16.33 7.42
CA LEU A 85 -9.12 -15.91 6.38
C LEU A 85 -10.03 -17.07 5.94
N ALA A 86 -9.52 -18.29 5.91
CA ALA A 86 -10.32 -19.47 5.55
C ALA A 86 -11.39 -19.79 6.60
N LYS A 87 -11.16 -19.49 7.87
CA LYS A 87 -12.18 -19.65 8.94
C LYS A 87 -13.33 -18.66 8.75
N ASP A 88 -13.02 -17.43 8.30
CA ASP A 88 -14.00 -16.36 8.18
C ASP A 88 -14.78 -16.43 6.85
N TYR A 89 -14.10 -16.76 5.74
CA TYR A 89 -14.64 -16.65 4.38
C TYR A 89 -14.63 -17.95 3.58
N GLY A 90 -14.13 -19.04 4.14
CA GLY A 90 -13.90 -20.30 3.44
C GLY A 90 -12.57 -20.33 2.68
N GLU A 91 -12.05 -21.54 2.48
CA GLU A 91 -10.72 -21.79 1.91
C GLU A 91 -10.57 -21.24 0.48
N ASP A 92 -11.63 -21.35 -0.34
CA ASP A 92 -11.61 -20.85 -1.72
C ASP A 92 -11.48 -19.31 -1.79
N ASN A 93 -12.19 -18.58 -0.91
CA ASN A 93 -12.11 -17.12 -0.85
C ASN A 93 -10.76 -16.65 -0.29
N ALA A 94 -10.23 -17.33 0.72
CA ALA A 94 -8.89 -17.05 1.24
C ALA A 94 -7.82 -17.28 0.15
N ALA A 95 -7.90 -18.38 -0.57
CA ALA A 95 -7.01 -18.67 -1.70
C ALA A 95 -7.16 -17.66 -2.83
N LEU A 96 -8.39 -17.22 -3.13
CA LEU A 96 -8.67 -16.19 -4.15
C LEU A 96 -8.00 -14.86 -3.79
N ALA A 97 -8.10 -14.40 -2.53
CA ALA A 97 -7.46 -13.17 -2.06
C ALA A 97 -5.93 -13.25 -2.18
N TYR A 98 -5.32 -14.31 -1.70
CA TYR A 98 -3.87 -14.53 -1.79
C TYR A 98 -3.37 -14.64 -3.24
N ARG A 99 -4.09 -15.37 -4.11
CA ARG A 99 -3.75 -15.45 -5.55
C ARG A 99 -3.87 -14.12 -6.24
N ALA A 100 -4.83 -13.28 -5.86
CA ALA A 100 -4.95 -11.94 -6.42
C ALA A 100 -3.75 -11.06 -6.02
N CYS A 101 -3.31 -11.12 -4.75
CA CYS A 101 -2.08 -10.45 -4.31
C CYS A 101 -0.84 -10.97 -5.06
N ALA A 102 -0.73 -12.30 -5.24
CA ALA A 102 0.37 -12.89 -5.99
C ALA A 102 0.40 -12.41 -7.45
N LYS A 103 -0.76 -12.32 -8.11
CA LYS A 103 -0.87 -11.79 -9.48
C LYS A 103 -0.56 -10.30 -9.60
N ALA A 104 -0.83 -9.53 -8.55
CA ALA A 104 -0.57 -8.08 -8.57
C ALA A 104 0.93 -7.74 -8.69
N ILE A 105 1.84 -8.58 -8.19
CA ILE A 105 3.28 -8.33 -8.26
C ILE A 105 3.81 -8.35 -9.69
N PRO A 106 3.59 -9.38 -10.53
CA PRO A 106 3.97 -9.34 -11.94
C PRO A 106 3.21 -8.25 -12.75
N MET A 107 1.98 -7.91 -12.38
CA MET A 107 1.27 -6.78 -13.00
C MET A 107 1.97 -5.45 -12.70
N LEU A 108 2.38 -5.22 -11.46
CA LEU A 108 3.19 -4.05 -11.07
C LEU A 108 4.55 -4.04 -11.78
N GLN A 109 5.19 -5.20 -11.97
CA GLN A 109 6.42 -5.33 -12.74
C GLN A 109 6.24 -4.89 -14.20
N ALA A 110 5.20 -5.39 -14.86
CA ALA A 110 4.88 -5.03 -16.25
C ALA A 110 4.60 -3.52 -16.37
N LEU A 111 3.86 -2.96 -15.42
CA LEU A 111 3.56 -1.53 -15.39
C LEU A 111 4.81 -0.69 -15.11
N ALA A 112 5.66 -1.10 -14.17
CA ALA A 112 6.94 -0.45 -13.86
C ALA A 112 7.88 -0.43 -15.07
N ALA A 113 7.93 -1.50 -15.87
CA ALA A 113 8.71 -1.56 -17.11
C ALA A 113 8.19 -0.54 -18.16
N GLN A 114 6.89 -0.27 -18.20
CA GLN A 114 6.31 0.72 -19.09
C GLN A 114 6.58 2.16 -18.67
N VAL A 115 6.44 2.49 -17.36
CA VAL A 115 6.60 3.87 -16.87
C VAL A 115 8.07 4.22 -16.64
N LYS A 116 8.94 3.23 -16.45
CA LYS A 116 10.40 3.32 -16.24
C LYS A 116 10.81 4.14 -15.00
N ASP A 117 12.04 3.94 -14.56
CA ASP A 117 12.68 4.73 -13.49
C ASP A 117 11.84 4.87 -12.19
N VAL A 118 11.36 3.71 -11.69
CA VAL A 118 10.57 3.64 -10.45
C VAL A 118 11.19 2.69 -9.41
N ASP A 119 12.47 2.36 -9.54
CA ASP A 119 13.22 1.46 -8.64
C ASP A 119 12.52 0.11 -8.40
N PHE A 120 11.82 -0.40 -9.42
CA PHE A 120 11.21 -1.72 -9.32
C PHE A 120 12.27 -2.80 -9.46
N ALA A 121 12.31 -3.73 -8.49
CA ALA A 121 13.09 -4.96 -8.60
C ALA A 121 12.39 -6.11 -7.88
N ARG A 122 12.52 -7.31 -8.44
CA ARG A 122 12.07 -8.54 -7.77
C ARG A 122 12.92 -8.80 -6.54
N MET A 123 12.30 -9.34 -5.51
CA MET A 123 12.93 -9.72 -4.24
C MET A 123 12.36 -11.05 -3.75
N HIS A 124 13.05 -11.67 -2.80
CA HIS A 124 12.49 -12.72 -1.96
C HIS A 124 11.77 -12.08 -0.76
N SER A 125 10.82 -12.78 -0.16
CA SER A 125 10.17 -12.44 1.09
C SER A 125 10.50 -13.49 2.14
N LEU A 126 11.11 -13.11 3.24
CA LEU A 126 11.43 -13.98 4.37
C LEU A 126 10.53 -13.62 5.55
N TYR A 127 9.53 -14.47 5.82
CA TYR A 127 8.68 -14.39 7.01
C TYR A 127 9.27 -15.27 8.10
N TYR A 128 9.84 -14.69 9.16
CA TYR A 128 10.50 -15.48 10.21
C TYR A 128 9.73 -15.50 11.53
N ALA A 129 9.85 -16.63 12.25
CA ALA A 129 9.29 -16.80 13.58
C ALA A 129 10.11 -16.01 14.60
N SER A 130 9.50 -15.03 15.26
CA SER A 130 10.16 -14.25 16.32
C SER A 130 10.36 -15.08 17.59
N ARG A 131 9.52 -16.09 17.81
CA ARG A 131 9.50 -16.96 19.00
C ARG A 131 9.15 -18.40 18.62
N ARG A 132 9.63 -19.38 19.43
CA ARG A 132 9.33 -20.81 19.19
C ARG A 132 7.83 -21.12 19.15
N TRP A 133 7.03 -20.43 19.94
CA TRP A 133 5.58 -20.65 19.95
C TRP A 133 4.82 -20.11 18.73
N ASN A 134 5.49 -19.30 17.88
CA ASN A 134 4.91 -18.90 16.60
C ASN A 134 5.05 -19.99 15.51
N VAL A 135 5.97 -20.93 15.68
CA VAL A 135 6.29 -21.96 14.67
C VAL A 135 5.08 -22.81 14.28
N PRO A 136 4.24 -23.32 15.19
CA PRO A 136 3.07 -24.12 14.79
C PRO A 136 2.12 -23.39 13.86
N ALA A 137 1.72 -22.17 14.20
CA ALA A 137 0.83 -21.36 13.36
C ALA A 137 1.44 -21.03 11.99
N MET A 138 2.75 -20.76 11.93
CA MET A 138 3.45 -20.56 10.67
C MET A 138 3.55 -21.83 9.83
N ARG A 139 3.66 -23.01 10.45
CA ARG A 139 3.67 -24.29 9.76
C ARG A 139 2.32 -24.61 9.14
N ASP A 140 1.23 -24.31 9.84
CA ASP A 140 -0.13 -24.44 9.32
C ASP A 140 -0.36 -23.51 8.12
N GLU A 141 0.10 -22.25 8.22
CA GLU A 141 0.05 -21.28 7.15
C GLU A 141 0.88 -21.73 5.92
N PHE A 142 2.10 -22.23 6.15
CA PHE A 142 2.94 -22.80 5.08
C PHE A 142 2.23 -23.97 4.39
N ALA A 143 1.71 -24.92 5.16
CA ALA A 143 1.00 -26.10 4.63
C ALA A 143 -0.23 -25.71 3.80
N MET A 144 -1.00 -24.72 4.26
CA MET A 144 -2.17 -24.22 3.53
C MET A 144 -1.76 -23.56 2.22
N ARG A 145 -0.78 -22.65 2.25
CA ARG A 145 -0.30 -22.00 1.02
C ARG A 145 0.26 -23.03 0.01
N ALA A 146 1.03 -24.02 0.50
CA ALA A 146 1.59 -25.07 -0.35
C ALA A 146 0.49 -25.90 -1.04
N ARG A 147 -0.60 -26.26 -0.34
CA ARG A 147 -1.76 -26.95 -0.94
C ARG A 147 -2.41 -26.14 -2.06
N HIS A 148 -2.36 -24.81 -1.97
CA HIS A 148 -2.89 -23.90 -3.00
C HIS A 148 -1.89 -23.52 -4.09
N GLY A 149 -0.70 -24.17 -4.12
CA GLY A 149 0.29 -24.03 -5.17
C GLY A 149 1.14 -22.77 -5.10
N PHE A 150 1.27 -22.16 -3.91
CA PHE A 150 2.23 -21.07 -3.71
C PHE A 150 3.65 -21.64 -3.62
N ASP A 151 4.57 -21.03 -4.36
CA ASP A 151 5.98 -21.40 -4.37
C ASP A 151 6.70 -20.78 -3.16
N MET A 152 7.08 -21.64 -2.20
CA MET A 152 7.69 -21.24 -0.94
C MET A 152 8.58 -22.36 -0.42
N GLU A 153 9.54 -22.00 0.39
CA GLU A 153 10.43 -22.90 1.09
C GLU A 153 10.26 -22.72 2.61
N TRP A 154 10.14 -23.83 3.34
CA TRP A 154 10.23 -23.82 4.78
C TRP A 154 11.68 -23.96 5.21
N LEU A 155 12.15 -23.04 6.05
CA LEU A 155 13.51 -23.03 6.57
C LEU A 155 13.49 -23.36 8.06
N GLU A 156 14.26 -24.36 8.44
CA GLU A 156 14.56 -24.66 9.85
C GLU A 156 15.64 -23.70 10.40
N ARG A 157 15.77 -23.64 11.71
CA ARG A 157 16.67 -22.72 12.41
C ARG A 157 18.11 -22.71 11.86
N GLY A 158 18.64 -23.92 11.54
CA GLY A 158 19.98 -24.08 10.97
C GLY A 158 20.14 -23.37 9.64
N GLU A 159 19.17 -23.57 8.74
CA GLU A 159 19.14 -22.99 7.40
C GLU A 159 18.97 -21.46 7.44
N VAL A 160 18.13 -20.94 8.36
CA VAL A 160 18.01 -19.48 8.56
C VAL A 160 19.35 -18.88 8.96
N ARG A 161 20.07 -19.53 9.89
CA ARG A 161 21.39 -19.05 10.33
C ARG A 161 22.43 -19.12 9.20
N GLU A 162 22.46 -20.22 8.46
CA GLU A 162 23.42 -20.42 7.36
C GLU A 162 23.18 -19.42 6.21
N ARG A 163 21.93 -19.26 5.78
CA ARG A 163 21.61 -18.46 4.58
C ARG A 163 21.48 -16.97 4.86
N PHE A 164 21.03 -16.58 6.06
CA PHE A 164 20.69 -15.19 6.39
C PHE A 164 21.51 -14.60 7.53
N GLY A 165 22.33 -15.40 8.22
CA GLY A 165 23.28 -14.93 9.24
C GLY A 165 22.64 -14.51 10.57
N PHE A 166 21.36 -14.81 10.82
CA PHE A 166 20.69 -14.52 12.09
C PHE A 166 19.94 -15.73 12.66
N ASP A 167 19.56 -15.65 13.93
CA ASP A 167 18.92 -16.76 14.63
C ASP A 167 17.41 -16.57 14.72
N ALA A 168 16.65 -17.44 14.07
CA ALA A 168 15.21 -17.54 14.22
C ALA A 168 14.77 -19.01 14.28
N PRO A 169 13.70 -19.35 15.01
CA PRO A 169 13.23 -20.74 15.15
C PRO A 169 12.87 -21.44 13.85
N ALA A 170 12.30 -20.70 12.90
CA ALA A 170 11.95 -21.12 11.54
C ALA A 170 11.62 -19.91 10.68
N ALA A 171 11.53 -20.10 9.37
CA ALA A 171 11.03 -19.08 8.44
C ALA A 171 10.34 -19.70 7.22
N ILE A 172 9.53 -18.88 6.53
CA ILE A 172 8.97 -19.16 5.21
C ILE A 172 9.67 -18.22 4.24
N LEU A 173 10.33 -18.76 3.24
CA LEU A 173 10.96 -18.01 2.16
C LEU A 173 10.10 -18.12 0.90
N SER A 174 9.68 -16.98 0.35
CA SER A 174 8.95 -16.89 -0.92
C SER A 174 9.79 -16.20 -1.97
N SER A 175 9.74 -16.68 -3.21
CA SER A 175 10.38 -16.05 -4.37
C SER A 175 9.57 -14.87 -4.94
N LEU A 176 8.34 -14.66 -4.46
CA LEU A 176 7.39 -13.72 -5.03
C LEU A 176 7.23 -12.46 -4.17
N ALA A 177 8.18 -11.56 -4.29
CA ALA A 177 8.12 -10.22 -3.70
C ALA A 177 8.79 -9.19 -4.63
N ALA A 178 8.65 -7.92 -4.33
CA ALA A 178 9.33 -6.86 -5.07
C ALA A 178 9.46 -5.58 -4.23
N ARG A 179 10.36 -4.68 -4.66
CA ARG A 179 10.44 -3.31 -4.17
C ARG A 179 10.05 -2.32 -5.26
N ILE A 180 9.70 -1.12 -4.85
CA ILE A 180 9.41 0.00 -5.76
C ILE A 180 9.62 1.33 -5.04
N ASP A 181 9.85 2.41 -5.79
CA ASP A 181 9.65 3.78 -5.34
C ASP A 181 8.18 4.18 -5.61
N PRO A 182 7.31 4.17 -4.61
CA PRO A 182 5.88 4.39 -4.80
C PRO A 182 5.55 5.84 -5.14
N TYR A 183 6.40 6.79 -4.73
CA TYR A 183 6.25 8.20 -5.00
C TYR A 183 6.49 8.49 -6.49
N ARG A 184 7.64 8.02 -7.03
CA ARG A 184 7.91 8.10 -8.48
C ARG A 184 6.84 7.41 -9.29
N MET A 185 6.41 6.21 -8.87
CA MET A 185 5.37 5.45 -9.58
C MET A 185 4.09 6.27 -9.70
N ALA A 186 3.62 6.93 -8.64
CA ALA A 186 2.43 7.76 -8.68
C ALA A 186 2.56 8.90 -9.71
N TYR A 187 3.66 9.66 -9.68
CA TYR A 187 3.90 10.73 -10.65
C TYR A 187 3.98 10.24 -12.10
N ARG A 188 4.68 9.13 -12.34
CA ARG A 188 4.82 8.55 -13.68
C ARG A 188 3.47 8.08 -14.24
N LEU A 189 2.63 7.49 -13.39
CA LEU A 189 1.29 7.08 -13.78
C LEU A 189 0.39 8.28 -14.11
N LEU A 190 0.41 9.32 -13.28
CA LEU A 190 -0.41 10.53 -13.52
C LEU A 190 0.03 11.28 -14.77
N ALA A 191 1.33 11.35 -15.05
CA ALA A 191 1.81 11.87 -16.34
C ALA A 191 1.30 11.05 -17.53
N ARG A 192 1.04 9.75 -17.36
CA ARG A 192 0.40 8.93 -18.41
C ARG A 192 -1.09 9.18 -18.50
N VAL A 193 -1.77 9.43 -17.38
CA VAL A 193 -3.17 9.86 -17.42
C VAL A 193 -3.35 11.09 -18.29
N GLU A 194 -2.49 12.11 -18.13
CA GLU A 194 -2.52 13.29 -18.99
C GLU A 194 -2.25 12.97 -20.46
N LYS A 195 -1.27 12.10 -20.75
CA LYS A 195 -1.00 11.65 -22.14
C LYS A 195 -2.17 10.90 -22.77
N ASN A 196 -2.99 10.24 -21.96
CA ASN A 196 -4.19 9.55 -22.40
C ASN A 196 -5.42 10.50 -22.50
N GLY A 197 -5.23 11.82 -22.32
CA GLY A 197 -6.30 12.81 -22.42
C GLY A 197 -7.04 13.10 -21.11
N GLY A 198 -6.64 12.49 -19.99
CA GLY A 198 -7.16 12.84 -18.67
C GLY A 198 -6.54 14.13 -18.12
N THR A 199 -7.06 14.62 -16.99
CA THR A 199 -6.53 15.82 -16.32
C THR A 199 -6.13 15.48 -14.89
N VAL A 200 -5.12 16.20 -14.38
CA VAL A 200 -4.67 16.08 -13.00
C VAL A 200 -4.64 17.47 -12.38
N HIS A 201 -5.29 17.62 -11.24
CA HIS A 201 -5.35 18.88 -10.49
C HIS A 201 -4.88 18.60 -9.07
N ASP A 202 -3.82 19.28 -8.63
CA ASP A 202 -3.36 19.25 -7.26
C ASP A 202 -3.81 20.51 -6.48
N ARG A 203 -3.50 20.59 -5.19
CA ARG A 203 -3.89 21.71 -4.31
C ARG A 203 -5.35 22.13 -4.46
N THR A 204 -6.20 21.13 -4.67
CA THR A 204 -7.65 21.26 -4.88
C THR A 204 -8.39 20.33 -3.92
N ALA A 205 -9.01 20.86 -2.89
CA ALA A 205 -9.72 20.07 -1.89
C ALA A 205 -11.22 19.97 -2.20
N ILE A 206 -11.80 18.78 -2.09
CA ILE A 206 -13.25 18.58 -2.21
C ILE A 206 -13.92 18.91 -0.88
N LYS A 207 -14.90 19.80 -0.91
CA LYS A 207 -15.72 20.22 0.25
C LYS A 207 -17.02 19.45 0.37
N THR A 208 -17.74 19.31 -0.73
CA THR A 208 -19.03 18.61 -0.76
C THR A 208 -19.08 17.62 -1.90
N LEU A 209 -19.93 16.62 -1.73
CA LEU A 209 -20.18 15.55 -2.67
C LEU A 209 -21.67 15.24 -2.63
N ASP A 210 -22.35 15.48 -3.75
CA ASP A 210 -23.79 15.34 -3.87
C ASP A 210 -24.14 14.41 -5.05
N THR A 211 -24.96 13.39 -4.80
CA THR A 211 -25.46 12.49 -5.84
C THR A 211 -26.66 13.08 -6.53
N THR A 212 -26.72 12.95 -7.85
CA THR A 212 -27.85 13.33 -8.68
C THR A 212 -28.36 12.12 -9.47
N PRO A 213 -29.56 12.15 -10.05
CA PRO A 213 -30.06 11.07 -10.92
C PRO A 213 -29.12 10.77 -12.10
N ARG A 214 -28.38 11.76 -12.59
CA ARG A 214 -27.54 11.65 -13.78
C ARG A 214 -26.03 11.43 -13.47
N GLY A 215 -25.58 11.68 -12.22
CA GLY A 215 -24.16 11.61 -11.87
C GLY A 215 -23.90 12.07 -10.45
N VAL A 216 -22.72 12.63 -10.25
CA VAL A 216 -22.25 13.18 -8.98
C VAL A 216 -21.76 14.61 -9.22
N SER A 217 -22.08 15.52 -8.32
CA SER A 217 -21.58 16.89 -8.29
C SER A 217 -20.63 17.05 -7.10
N LEU A 218 -19.42 17.51 -7.35
CA LEU A 218 -18.43 17.83 -6.33
C LEU A 218 -18.18 19.32 -6.34
N ARG A 219 -17.98 19.91 -5.15
CA ARG A 219 -17.55 21.31 -5.03
C ARG A 219 -16.20 21.40 -4.35
N THR A 220 -15.30 22.17 -4.94
CA THR A 220 -13.96 22.40 -4.41
C THR A 220 -13.96 23.51 -3.36
N ASP A 221 -12.84 23.67 -2.66
CA ASP A 221 -12.61 24.77 -1.73
C ASP A 221 -12.46 26.13 -2.42
N SER A 222 -12.01 26.16 -3.69
CA SER A 222 -11.98 27.34 -4.55
C SER A 222 -13.35 27.75 -5.08
N GLY A 223 -14.38 26.89 -4.95
CA GLY A 223 -15.74 27.11 -5.44
C GLY A 223 -16.04 26.51 -6.82
N ALA A 224 -15.06 25.93 -7.50
CA ALA A 224 -15.29 25.23 -8.76
C ALA A 224 -16.14 23.97 -8.56
N THR A 225 -16.92 23.62 -9.58
CA THR A 225 -17.78 22.44 -9.59
C THR A 225 -17.25 21.39 -10.56
N ILE A 226 -17.22 20.13 -10.09
CA ILE A 226 -16.88 18.97 -10.92
C ILE A 226 -18.16 18.15 -11.12
N ARG A 227 -18.55 17.91 -12.37
CA ARG A 227 -19.68 17.04 -12.71
C ARG A 227 -19.15 15.74 -13.30
N ALA A 228 -19.37 14.62 -12.62
CA ALA A 228 -18.88 13.31 -13.04
C ALA A 228 -20.03 12.28 -13.14
N LYS A 229 -19.91 11.29 -14.05
CA LYS A 229 -20.81 10.13 -14.07
C LYS A 229 -20.55 9.21 -12.88
N HIS A 230 -19.27 9.05 -12.53
CA HIS A 230 -18.79 8.25 -11.42
C HIS A 230 -17.71 9.01 -10.62
N VAL A 231 -17.62 8.73 -9.34
CA VAL A 231 -16.55 9.22 -8.45
C VAL A 231 -15.85 8.04 -7.82
N VAL A 232 -14.52 8.08 -7.78
CA VAL A 232 -13.70 7.12 -7.04
C VAL A 232 -13.01 7.85 -5.90
N LEU A 233 -13.38 7.52 -4.67
CA LEU A 233 -12.74 8.06 -3.47
C LEU A 233 -11.48 7.24 -3.17
N ALA A 234 -10.33 7.75 -3.58
CA ALA A 234 -9.00 7.16 -3.41
C ALA A 234 -8.09 8.01 -2.48
N ALA A 235 -8.71 8.71 -1.52
CA ALA A 235 -8.04 9.62 -0.59
C ALA A 235 -7.27 8.90 0.54
N GLY A 236 -6.88 7.63 0.32
CA GLY A 236 -6.17 6.80 1.29
C GLY A 236 -6.95 6.66 2.59
N TYR A 237 -6.26 6.75 3.71
CA TYR A 237 -6.88 6.56 5.03
C TYR A 237 -7.83 7.70 5.44
N ALA A 238 -7.87 8.80 4.69
CA ALA A 238 -8.86 9.86 4.87
C ALA A 238 -10.25 9.49 4.32
N ASN A 239 -10.40 8.43 3.54
CA ASN A 239 -11.69 7.97 3.01
C ASN A 239 -12.74 7.69 4.10
N GLN A 240 -12.31 7.29 5.29
CA GLN A 240 -13.19 7.09 6.45
C GLN A 240 -14.03 8.34 6.78
N HIS A 241 -13.56 9.54 6.44
CA HIS A 241 -14.30 10.80 6.63
C HIS A 241 -15.64 10.83 5.88
N TRP A 242 -15.73 10.12 4.76
CA TRP A 242 -16.93 10.04 3.92
C TRP A 242 -17.92 8.97 4.37
N LEU A 243 -17.57 8.15 5.38
CA LEU A 243 -18.42 7.07 5.88
C LEU A 243 -18.83 7.33 7.33
N LYS A 244 -20.11 7.15 7.65
CA LYS A 244 -20.61 7.13 9.02
C LYS A 244 -20.18 5.85 9.75
N GLN A 245 -20.26 4.71 9.05
CA GLN A 245 -19.79 3.42 9.56
C GLN A 245 -18.28 3.42 9.63
N ARG A 246 -17.73 3.04 10.79
CA ARG A 246 -16.29 2.84 10.94
C ARG A 246 -15.91 1.47 10.43
N VAL A 247 -15.16 1.41 9.33
CA VAL A 247 -14.78 0.15 8.67
C VAL A 247 -13.32 -0.24 8.91
N ALA A 248 -12.52 0.64 9.52
CA ALA A 248 -11.12 0.38 9.83
C ALA A 248 -10.65 1.17 11.05
N LYS A 249 -9.51 0.75 11.61
CA LYS A 249 -8.85 1.39 12.74
C LYS A 249 -7.52 1.99 12.26
N ASN A 250 -7.35 3.29 12.45
CA ASN A 250 -6.08 3.94 12.15
C ASN A 250 -5.00 3.55 13.16
N ARG A 251 -3.79 3.39 12.65
CA ARG A 251 -2.55 3.11 13.36
C ARG A 251 -1.44 4.03 12.89
N SER A 252 -0.41 4.18 13.68
CA SER A 252 0.84 4.79 13.23
C SER A 252 1.92 3.74 13.12
N SER A 253 2.60 3.70 11.98
CA SER A 253 3.82 2.94 11.76
C SER A 253 5.01 3.88 11.65
N TYR A 254 6.17 3.42 12.07
CA TYR A 254 7.40 4.20 12.11
C TYR A 254 8.44 3.56 11.21
N ALA A 255 9.22 4.39 10.56
CA ALA A 255 10.26 3.92 9.67
C ALA A 255 11.51 4.79 9.75
N PHE A 256 12.63 4.20 9.39
CA PHE A 256 13.85 4.91 9.06
C PHE A 256 14.51 4.29 7.83
N ILE A 257 15.39 5.05 7.20
CA ILE A 257 16.29 4.58 6.14
C ILE A 257 17.71 4.98 6.47
N THR A 258 18.66 4.13 6.10
CA THR A 258 20.11 4.38 6.31
C THR A 258 20.70 5.21 5.17
N ASP A 259 21.94 5.64 5.31
CA ASP A 259 22.81 5.91 4.17
C ASP A 259 23.08 4.64 3.36
N PRO A 260 23.61 4.73 2.12
CA PRO A 260 23.99 3.55 1.36
C PRO A 260 24.96 2.66 2.14
N ILE A 261 24.74 1.36 2.06
CA ILE A 261 25.53 0.30 2.67
C ILE A 261 26.16 -0.53 1.54
N ASP A 262 27.39 -0.95 1.68
CA ASP A 262 28.06 -1.78 0.71
C ASP A 262 27.28 -3.07 0.44
N ALA A 263 27.24 -3.50 -0.81
CA ALA A 263 26.46 -4.67 -1.23
C ALA A 263 26.91 -5.95 -0.52
N GLU A 264 28.21 -6.09 -0.24
CA GLU A 264 28.76 -7.21 0.53
C GLU A 264 28.27 -7.20 1.98
N ALA A 265 28.24 -6.02 2.62
CA ALA A 265 27.75 -5.88 3.99
C ALA A 265 26.24 -6.11 4.11
N LEU A 266 25.45 -5.77 3.08
CA LEU A 266 24.02 -6.10 3.03
C LEU A 266 23.78 -7.62 2.88
N GLY A 267 24.71 -8.33 2.23
CA GLY A 267 24.58 -9.77 2.01
C GLY A 267 23.22 -10.15 1.42
N PRO A 268 22.52 -11.15 2.01
CA PRO A 268 21.20 -11.60 1.50
C PRO A 268 20.09 -10.53 1.62
N LEU A 269 20.25 -9.51 2.47
CA LEU A 269 19.29 -8.40 2.58
C LEU A 269 19.22 -7.54 1.32
N ARG A 270 20.20 -7.67 0.42
CA ARG A 270 20.20 -6.95 -0.86
C ARG A 270 19.00 -7.32 -1.72
N ASP A 271 18.65 -8.61 -1.75
CA ASP A 271 17.63 -9.17 -2.63
C ASP A 271 16.48 -9.86 -1.87
N THR A 272 16.49 -9.78 -0.53
CA THR A 272 15.45 -10.37 0.33
C THR A 272 14.89 -9.31 1.29
N MET A 273 13.58 -9.11 1.24
CA MET A 273 12.89 -8.37 2.30
C MET A 273 12.55 -9.32 3.45
N MET A 274 12.50 -8.79 4.65
CA MET A 274 12.24 -9.57 5.84
C MET A 274 11.12 -8.95 6.67
N TRP A 275 10.32 -9.80 7.31
CA TRP A 275 9.31 -9.40 8.27
C TRP A 275 9.08 -10.51 9.31
N GLU A 276 8.67 -10.09 10.51
CA GLU A 276 8.59 -10.99 11.66
C GLU A 276 7.15 -11.33 12.06
N SER A 277 6.98 -12.44 12.78
CA SER A 277 5.69 -12.87 13.34
C SER A 277 5.27 -12.14 14.62
N ALA A 278 6.15 -11.34 15.24
CA ALA A 278 5.81 -10.58 16.44
C ALA A 278 4.96 -9.34 16.12
N ARG A 279 4.16 -8.93 17.10
CA ARG A 279 3.44 -7.64 17.08
C ARG A 279 3.95 -6.77 18.24
N PRO A 280 4.29 -5.47 18.03
CA PRO A 280 4.35 -4.78 16.73
C PRO A 280 5.48 -5.30 15.86
N TYR A 281 5.26 -5.34 14.55
CA TYR A 281 6.21 -5.88 13.56
C TYR A 281 7.57 -5.16 13.55
N LEU A 282 8.58 -5.90 13.10
CA LEU A 282 9.75 -5.40 12.42
C LEU A 282 9.72 -5.91 10.98
N TYR A 283 9.91 -5.02 10.03
CA TYR A 283 10.11 -5.38 8.63
C TYR A 283 11.20 -4.51 8.00
N LEU A 284 11.88 -5.04 7.01
CA LEU A 284 12.96 -4.33 6.35
C LEU A 284 13.18 -4.79 4.90
N ARG A 285 13.71 -3.91 4.08
CA ARG A 285 14.18 -4.19 2.72
C ARG A 285 15.28 -3.25 2.27
N SER A 286 16.04 -3.66 1.26
CA SER A 286 16.98 -2.77 0.57
C SER A 286 16.27 -1.85 -0.45
N THR A 287 16.94 -0.78 -0.86
CA THR A 287 16.62 0.05 -2.03
C THR A 287 17.63 -0.21 -3.15
N GLY A 288 17.33 0.27 -4.38
CA GLY A 288 18.23 0.12 -5.52
C GLY A 288 19.57 0.84 -5.38
N ASP A 289 19.63 1.87 -4.53
CA ASP A 289 20.84 2.61 -4.19
C ASP A 289 21.53 2.10 -2.90
N GLY A 290 21.22 0.85 -2.49
CA GLY A 290 21.92 0.16 -1.41
C GLY A 290 21.60 0.62 0.00
N ARG A 291 20.49 1.32 0.22
CA ARG A 291 20.04 1.71 1.55
C ARG A 291 19.18 0.62 2.19
N LEU A 292 19.22 0.50 3.50
CA LEU A 292 18.31 -0.34 4.25
C LEU A 292 17.15 0.50 4.78
N LEU A 293 15.94 0.17 4.35
CA LEU A 293 14.69 0.75 4.82
C LEU A 293 14.09 -0.20 5.86
N VAL A 294 13.84 0.32 7.06
CA VAL A 294 13.35 -0.45 8.21
C VAL A 294 12.07 0.19 8.71
N GLY A 295 11.06 -0.61 8.99
CA GLY A 295 9.78 -0.14 9.52
C GLY A 295 9.17 -1.06 10.57
N GLY A 296 8.10 -0.57 11.20
CA GLY A 296 7.37 -1.29 12.23
C GLY A 296 7.11 -0.47 13.48
N GLU A 297 7.13 -1.16 14.63
CA GLU A 297 6.84 -0.56 15.95
C GLU A 297 5.48 0.16 15.98
N ASP A 298 4.50 -0.40 15.28
CA ASP A 298 3.16 0.15 15.12
C ASP A 298 2.49 0.39 16.47
N ASP A 299 1.73 1.48 16.56
CA ASP A 299 0.93 1.76 17.75
C ASP A 299 -0.45 2.38 17.41
N ALA A 300 -1.34 2.39 18.41
CA ALA A 300 -2.72 2.86 18.26
C ALA A 300 -2.83 4.41 18.28
N VAL A 301 -1.73 5.14 18.22
CA VAL A 301 -1.74 6.60 18.26
C VAL A 301 -2.02 7.15 16.86
N ASP A 302 -3.17 7.78 16.69
CA ASP A 302 -3.62 8.39 15.43
C ASP A 302 -3.62 9.94 15.49
N ILE A 303 -3.16 10.53 16.58
CA ILE A 303 -3.07 11.99 16.73
C ILE A 303 -1.71 12.43 16.19
N PRO A 304 -1.65 13.25 15.10
CA PRO A 304 -0.40 13.63 14.44
C PRO A 304 0.67 14.15 15.41
N ALA A 305 0.35 15.12 16.26
CA ALA A 305 1.30 15.69 17.20
C ALA A 305 1.88 14.67 18.21
N ARG A 306 1.11 13.63 18.58
CA ARG A 306 1.58 12.55 19.46
C ARG A 306 2.41 11.53 18.70
N ARG A 307 2.02 11.18 17.48
CA ARG A 307 2.76 10.34 16.56
C ARG A 307 4.14 10.92 16.30
N ASP A 308 4.20 12.19 15.91
CA ASP A 308 5.41 12.87 15.48
C ASP A 308 6.49 12.92 16.58
N ARG A 309 6.08 13.15 17.81
CA ARG A 309 6.99 13.13 18.97
C ARG A 309 7.65 11.76 19.23
N ARG A 310 7.12 10.68 18.65
CA ARG A 310 7.62 9.32 18.85
C ARG A 310 8.63 8.89 17.81
N VAL A 311 8.73 9.57 16.67
CA VAL A 311 9.54 9.18 15.51
C VAL A 311 10.97 8.80 15.92
N GLU A 312 11.70 9.68 16.58
CA GLU A 312 13.07 9.45 16.99
C GLU A 312 13.22 8.27 17.97
N LYS A 313 12.33 8.17 18.95
CA LYS A 313 12.33 7.06 19.90
C LYS A 313 12.10 5.72 19.20
N LYS A 314 11.10 5.67 18.29
CA LYS A 314 10.75 4.46 17.55
C LYS A 314 11.85 4.05 16.56
N ALA A 315 12.48 5.01 15.88
CA ALA A 315 13.62 4.73 15.02
C ALA A 315 14.77 4.09 15.78
N ARG A 316 15.08 4.57 17.01
CA ARG A 316 16.11 3.96 17.87
C ARG A 316 15.75 2.54 18.31
N ILE A 317 14.46 2.25 18.57
CA ILE A 317 14.00 0.90 18.91
C ILE A 317 14.19 -0.03 17.71
N LEU A 318 13.73 0.39 16.52
CA LEU A 318 13.91 -0.36 15.28
C LEU A 318 15.39 -0.61 14.97
N GLN A 319 16.24 0.42 15.13
CA GLN A 319 17.69 0.29 14.97
C GLN A 319 18.29 -0.78 15.90
N LYS A 320 17.89 -0.79 17.18
CA LYS A 320 18.35 -1.80 18.15
C LYS A 320 17.87 -3.21 17.77
N LYS A 321 16.64 -3.36 17.30
CA LYS A 321 16.13 -4.66 16.83
C LYS A 321 16.97 -5.20 15.66
N VAL A 322 17.24 -4.38 14.65
CA VAL A 322 18.07 -4.79 13.51
C VAL A 322 19.52 -5.09 13.95
N ALA A 323 20.11 -4.27 14.82
CA ALA A 323 21.44 -4.51 15.34
C ALA A 323 21.54 -5.80 16.17
N SER A 324 20.45 -6.20 16.83
CA SER A 324 20.38 -7.48 17.55
C SER A 324 20.31 -8.68 16.60
N LEU A 325 19.61 -8.54 15.46
CA LEU A 325 19.54 -9.60 14.44
C LEU A 325 20.86 -9.71 13.65
N PHE A 326 21.46 -8.58 13.33
CA PHE A 326 22.67 -8.47 12.50
C PHE A 326 23.76 -7.67 13.21
N PRO A 327 24.46 -8.24 14.22
CA PRO A 327 25.46 -7.50 15.02
C PRO A 327 26.64 -6.95 14.19
N GLY A 328 26.95 -7.58 13.06
CA GLY A 328 28.02 -7.13 12.13
C GLY A 328 27.58 -5.96 11.22
N LEU A 329 26.29 -5.68 11.11
CA LEU A 329 25.76 -4.65 10.22
C LEU A 329 25.66 -3.30 10.94
N LYS A 330 26.57 -2.39 10.60
CA LYS A 330 26.57 -1.02 11.16
C LYS A 330 25.49 -0.18 10.47
N ILE A 331 24.38 0.05 11.16
CA ILE A 331 23.27 0.86 10.67
C ILE A 331 23.08 2.12 11.52
N LYS A 332 22.76 3.20 10.83
CA LYS A 332 22.36 4.48 11.44
C LYS A 332 21.20 5.08 10.65
N PRO A 333 20.14 5.54 11.30
CA PRO A 333 19.09 6.29 10.63
C PRO A 333 19.62 7.57 9.99
N ALA A 334 19.46 7.72 8.68
CA ALA A 334 19.71 8.96 7.94
C ALA A 334 18.43 9.83 7.91
N PHE A 335 17.29 9.19 7.68
CA PHE A 335 15.96 9.82 7.74
C PHE A 335 15.03 8.94 8.54
N SER A 336 14.19 9.54 9.37
CA SER A 336 13.16 8.86 10.16
C SER A 336 11.82 9.56 9.99
N TRP A 337 10.76 8.79 9.89
CA TRP A 337 9.40 9.31 9.73
C TRP A 337 8.36 8.36 10.32
N ALA A 338 7.13 8.83 10.36
CA ALA A 338 5.98 7.99 10.64
C ALA A 338 4.94 8.14 9.55
N GLY A 339 4.14 7.11 9.35
CA GLY A 339 2.98 7.10 8.48
C GLY A 339 1.76 6.59 9.22
N THR A 340 0.60 7.21 8.96
CA THR A 340 -0.68 6.62 9.37
C THR A 340 -1.08 5.57 8.35
N PHE A 341 -1.53 4.42 8.82
CA PHE A 341 -2.21 3.40 8.02
C PHE A 341 -3.49 2.95 8.72
N ALA A 342 -4.35 2.24 8.02
CA ALA A 342 -5.59 1.74 8.57
C ALA A 342 -5.64 0.21 8.45
N GLU A 343 -6.05 -0.44 9.52
CA GLU A 343 -6.29 -1.89 9.58
C GLU A 343 -7.79 -2.15 9.53
N THR A 344 -8.22 -3.01 8.61
CA THR A 344 -9.51 -3.68 8.66
C THR A 344 -9.42 -4.86 9.61
N GLU A 345 -10.55 -5.37 10.09
CA GLU A 345 -10.56 -6.45 11.07
C GLU A 345 -10.03 -7.76 10.48
N ASP A 346 -10.28 -7.98 9.21
CA ASP A 346 -9.91 -9.16 8.44
C ASP A 346 -8.63 -8.99 7.57
N GLY A 347 -8.03 -7.82 7.57
CA GLY A 347 -6.86 -7.51 6.73
C GLY A 347 -7.17 -7.33 5.24
N LEU A 348 -8.44 -7.48 4.80
CA LEU A 348 -8.84 -7.31 3.41
C LEU A 348 -9.25 -5.85 3.10
N PRO A 349 -9.04 -5.37 1.85
CA PRO A 349 -9.41 -4.03 1.43
C PRO A 349 -10.92 -3.89 1.19
N PHE A 350 -11.38 -2.64 0.98
CA PHE A 350 -12.72 -2.36 0.49
C PHE A 350 -12.66 -1.63 -0.85
N PHE A 351 -13.33 -2.18 -1.86
CA PHE A 351 -13.48 -1.57 -3.17
C PHE A 351 -14.93 -1.62 -3.65
N GLY A 352 -15.44 -0.50 -4.13
CA GLY A 352 -16.78 -0.42 -4.69
C GLY A 352 -17.70 0.55 -3.96
N PRO A 353 -19.00 0.53 -4.28
CA PRO A 353 -19.98 1.44 -3.69
C PRO A 353 -20.30 1.05 -2.24
N HIS A 354 -20.63 2.06 -1.43
CA HIS A 354 -21.21 1.89 -0.11
C HIS A 354 -22.68 2.35 -0.12
N ALA A 355 -23.56 1.66 0.60
CA ALA A 355 -24.99 1.93 0.63
C ALA A 355 -25.34 3.40 0.95
N GLN A 356 -24.53 4.04 1.81
CA GLN A 356 -24.69 5.45 2.20
C GLN A 356 -24.64 6.42 1.00
N HIS A 357 -23.87 6.11 -0.05
CA HIS A 357 -23.59 7.02 -1.17
C HIS A 357 -24.15 6.55 -2.51
N GLY A 358 -24.71 5.33 -2.57
CA GLY A 358 -25.26 4.76 -3.78
C GLY A 358 -24.21 4.30 -4.80
N LYS A 359 -24.68 3.85 -5.98
CA LYS A 359 -23.87 3.05 -6.93
C LYS A 359 -22.85 3.85 -7.78
N ARG A 360 -22.85 5.19 -7.73
CA ARG A 360 -21.98 6.03 -8.56
C ARG A 360 -20.72 6.49 -7.85
N ILE A 361 -20.65 6.28 -6.53
CA ILE A 361 -19.51 6.62 -5.71
C ILE A 361 -18.84 5.33 -5.26
N HIS A 362 -17.62 5.12 -5.74
CA HIS A 362 -16.82 3.96 -5.45
C HIS A 362 -15.72 4.33 -4.45
N PHE A 363 -15.61 3.58 -3.39
CA PHE A 363 -14.49 3.70 -2.46
C PHE A 363 -13.33 2.83 -2.94
N ALA A 364 -12.13 3.32 -2.78
CA ALA A 364 -10.88 2.59 -2.98
C ALA A 364 -10.08 2.67 -1.68
N MET A 365 -10.39 1.75 -0.77
CA MET A 365 -9.81 1.66 0.56
C MET A 365 -8.84 0.47 0.60
N ALA A 366 -7.67 0.65 -0.02
CA ALA A 366 -6.58 -0.34 -0.05
C ALA A 366 -5.86 -0.37 1.31
N TYR A 367 -6.57 -0.84 2.33
CA TYR A 367 -6.15 -0.81 3.73
C TYR A 367 -5.35 -2.06 4.12
N GLY A 368 -4.65 -2.01 5.26
CA GLY A 368 -3.73 -3.04 5.70
C GLY A 368 -2.29 -2.83 5.21
N GLY A 369 -1.42 -3.80 5.46
CA GLY A 369 0.01 -3.77 5.09
C GLY A 369 0.25 -3.84 3.58
N ASN A 370 -0.70 -4.38 2.81
CA ASN A 370 -0.58 -4.66 1.37
C ASN A 370 -1.11 -3.53 0.46
N GLY A 371 -1.14 -2.28 0.93
CA GLY A 371 -1.83 -1.18 0.28
C GLY A 371 -1.54 -0.99 -1.22
N ILE A 372 -0.28 -1.13 -1.67
CA ILE A 372 0.08 -0.98 -3.10
C ILE A 372 -0.40 -2.20 -3.91
N THR A 373 -0.22 -3.40 -3.39
CA THR A 373 -0.71 -4.65 -4.00
C THR A 373 -2.23 -4.62 -4.15
N TYR A 374 -2.94 -4.23 -3.08
CA TYR A 374 -4.39 -4.03 -3.13
C TYR A 374 -4.81 -2.92 -4.10
N SER A 375 -4.05 -1.84 -4.19
CA SER A 375 -4.34 -0.77 -5.16
C SER A 375 -4.26 -1.25 -6.61
N MET A 376 -3.30 -2.12 -6.92
CA MET A 376 -3.19 -2.74 -8.25
C MET A 376 -4.39 -3.62 -8.56
N ILE A 377 -4.82 -4.46 -7.61
CA ILE A 377 -6.03 -5.28 -7.74
C ILE A 377 -7.27 -4.40 -7.88
N GLY A 378 -7.36 -3.39 -7.03
CA GLY A 378 -8.49 -2.45 -6.97
C GLY A 378 -8.68 -1.64 -8.23
N ALA A 379 -7.61 -1.35 -8.99
CA ALA A 379 -7.71 -0.66 -10.27
C ALA A 379 -8.56 -1.45 -11.26
N GLY A 380 -8.27 -2.73 -11.47
CA GLY A 380 -9.05 -3.60 -12.34
C GLY A 380 -10.48 -3.85 -11.81
N LEU A 381 -10.64 -3.93 -10.47
CA LEU A 381 -11.96 -4.12 -9.88
C LEU A 381 -12.86 -2.89 -10.05
N ILE A 382 -12.35 -1.68 -9.80
CA ILE A 382 -13.09 -0.43 -10.01
C ILE A 382 -13.46 -0.24 -11.49
N LEU A 383 -12.53 -0.52 -12.40
CA LEU A 383 -12.82 -0.52 -13.84
C LEU A 383 -13.99 -1.47 -14.16
N ALA A 384 -13.93 -2.71 -13.69
CA ALA A 384 -14.99 -3.69 -13.91
C ALA A 384 -16.35 -3.23 -13.36
N LEU A 385 -16.37 -2.59 -12.18
CA LEU A 385 -17.60 -2.05 -11.58
C LEU A 385 -18.20 -0.88 -12.40
N ILE A 386 -17.35 0.03 -12.89
CA ILE A 386 -17.79 1.17 -13.72
C ILE A 386 -18.36 0.67 -15.04
N GLU A 387 -17.72 -0.31 -15.67
CA GLU A 387 -18.17 -0.95 -16.91
C GLU A 387 -19.26 -2.02 -16.70
N ARG A 388 -19.72 -2.23 -15.46
CA ARG A 388 -20.74 -3.21 -15.09
C ARG A 388 -20.38 -4.65 -15.48
N ARG A 389 -19.08 -4.97 -15.45
CA ARG A 389 -18.54 -6.32 -15.66
C ARG A 389 -18.42 -7.06 -14.32
N LYS A 390 -18.52 -8.38 -14.37
CA LYS A 390 -18.24 -9.23 -13.20
C LYS A 390 -16.74 -9.25 -12.90
N HIS A 391 -16.39 -9.21 -11.62
CA HIS A 391 -15.02 -9.38 -11.16
C HIS A 391 -15.01 -10.40 -10.00
N PRO A 392 -14.09 -11.37 -9.98
CA PRO A 392 -14.09 -12.45 -8.97
C PRO A 392 -14.06 -11.95 -7.52
N LEU A 393 -13.38 -10.82 -7.27
CA LEU A 393 -13.22 -10.24 -5.94
C LEU A 393 -14.33 -9.25 -5.55
N SER A 394 -15.30 -8.98 -6.43
CA SER A 394 -16.31 -7.94 -6.19
C SER A 394 -17.13 -8.18 -4.92
N THR A 395 -17.42 -9.41 -4.56
CA THR A 395 -18.13 -9.76 -3.32
C THR A 395 -17.18 -9.72 -2.12
N LEU A 396 -16.02 -10.35 -2.23
CA LEU A 396 -15.07 -10.47 -1.13
C LEU A 396 -14.49 -9.12 -0.70
N PHE A 397 -14.31 -8.18 -1.64
CA PHE A 397 -13.78 -6.84 -1.35
C PHE A 397 -14.87 -5.76 -1.26
N SER A 398 -16.15 -6.12 -1.23
CA SER A 398 -17.26 -5.18 -1.03
C SER A 398 -17.48 -4.86 0.45
N PHE A 399 -18.26 -3.82 0.70
CA PHE A 399 -18.73 -3.49 2.05
C PHE A 399 -19.78 -4.47 2.58
N ASP A 400 -20.41 -5.26 1.71
CA ASP A 400 -21.43 -6.24 2.10
C ASP A 400 -20.84 -7.36 2.97
N ARG A 401 -19.51 -7.58 2.95
CA ARG A 401 -18.87 -8.61 3.80
C ARG A 401 -18.86 -8.27 5.30
N ILE A 402 -19.17 -7.02 5.66
CA ILE A 402 -19.25 -6.54 7.06
C ILE A 402 -20.63 -5.98 7.39
N ALA A 403 -21.65 -6.23 6.53
CA ALA A 403 -23.02 -5.79 6.70
C ALA A 403 -23.80 -6.67 7.71
#